data_4b8ce427fbfd7d36858c7e52039b9cbf
#
_entry.id   4b8ce427fbfd7d36858c7e52039b9cbf
#
_cell.length_a   1.000
_cell.length_b   1.000
_cell.length_c   1.000
_cell.angle_alpha   90.00
_cell.angle_beta   90.00
_cell.angle_gamma   90.00
#
_symmetry.space_group_name_H-M   'P 1'
#
loop_
_entity.id
_entity.type
_entity.pdbx_description
1 polymer ?
#
loop_
_entity_poly.entity_id
_entity_poly.type
_entity_poly.pdbx_seq_one_letter_code
_entity_poly.pdbx_strand_id
1 'polypeptide(L)'
;MKKDIILCGVGGQGILSIATIIGEAATKAGLYLKQAEVHGMSQRGGDVQSNLRLSTEPIYSDLISLGGADVVISMEPMESLRYMPYLSKKGTVVTSSKPFVNIPNYPDEDALQAELDSLPSVAKLDIDTVAKDAGNPRGANMVLLGMAAPYIEILTVEQLRAAIAVVFARKGEAVVEANLKAFDEGVRKA
;
A
#
# COMPACT_ATOMS: atom_id res chain seq x y z
N MET A 1 -12.44 -12.93 -11.24
CA MET A 1 -12.30 -11.74 -10.40
C MET A 1 -10.93 -11.10 -10.66
N LYS A 2 -10.83 -9.78 -10.69
CA LYS A 2 -9.56 -9.08 -10.95
C LYS A 2 -9.45 -7.92 -9.97
N LYS A 3 -8.23 -7.58 -9.54
CA LYS A 3 -7.92 -6.41 -8.72
C LYS A 3 -6.62 -5.79 -9.21
N ASP A 4 -6.67 -4.55 -9.63
CA ASP A 4 -5.54 -3.74 -10.10
C ASP A 4 -5.18 -2.71 -9.02
N ILE A 5 -3.96 -2.78 -8.49
CA ILE A 5 -3.50 -2.00 -7.34
C ILE A 5 -2.26 -1.20 -7.75
N ILE A 6 -2.26 0.10 -7.50
CA ILE A 6 -1.06 0.91 -7.54
C ILE A 6 -0.54 1.07 -6.12
N LEU A 7 0.69 0.65 -5.89
CA LEU A 7 1.44 0.92 -4.67
C LEU A 7 2.39 2.08 -4.94
N CYS A 8 2.38 3.10 -4.10
CA CYS A 8 3.25 4.26 -4.30
C CYS A 8 3.73 4.89 -2.97
N GLY A 9 4.67 5.80 -3.09
CA GLY A 9 5.25 6.54 -1.97
C GLY A 9 6.68 6.96 -2.26
N VAL A 10 7.42 7.24 -1.20
CA VAL A 10 8.81 7.68 -1.27
C VAL A 10 9.76 6.52 -1.01
N GLY A 11 10.87 6.48 -1.74
CA GLY A 11 11.89 5.43 -1.62
C GLY A 11 12.41 5.30 -0.18
N GLY A 12 12.36 4.07 0.34
CA GLY A 12 12.73 3.73 1.72
C GLY A 12 11.55 3.49 2.67
N GLN A 13 10.30 3.82 2.28
CA GLN A 13 9.12 3.63 3.13
C GLN A 13 8.59 2.19 3.19
N GLY A 14 9.17 1.26 2.45
CA GLY A 14 8.82 -0.17 2.54
C GLY A 14 7.65 -0.61 1.66
N ILE A 15 7.37 0.10 0.56
CA ILE A 15 6.33 -0.22 -0.42
C ILE A 15 6.55 -1.61 -1.01
N LEU A 16 7.80 -1.99 -1.30
CA LEU A 16 8.13 -3.31 -1.83
C LEU A 16 7.78 -4.45 -0.88
N SER A 17 7.84 -4.21 0.43
CA SER A 17 7.39 -5.22 1.40
C SER A 17 5.89 -5.48 1.29
N ILE A 18 5.09 -4.43 1.04
CA ILE A 18 3.64 -4.56 0.80
C ILE A 18 3.41 -5.40 -0.46
N ALA A 19 4.09 -5.06 -1.57
CA ALA A 19 4.00 -5.81 -2.82
C ALA A 19 4.37 -7.29 -2.65
N THR A 20 5.45 -7.56 -1.92
CA THR A 20 5.92 -8.93 -1.63
C THR A 20 4.89 -9.73 -0.84
N ILE A 21 4.24 -9.12 0.18
CA ILE A 21 3.23 -9.79 1.01
C ILE A 21 1.98 -10.09 0.20
N ILE A 22 1.49 -9.12 -0.57
CA ILE A 22 0.33 -9.33 -1.45
C ILE A 22 0.64 -10.42 -2.49
N GLY A 23 1.86 -10.41 -3.07
CA GLY A 23 2.32 -11.41 -4.03
C GLY A 23 2.39 -12.81 -3.44
N GLU A 24 2.91 -12.96 -2.22
CA GLU A 24 2.95 -14.24 -1.48
C GLU A 24 1.53 -14.77 -1.21
N ALA A 25 0.63 -13.89 -0.73
CA ALA A 25 -0.76 -14.24 -0.49
C ALA A 25 -1.47 -14.67 -1.79
N ALA A 26 -1.29 -13.93 -2.87
CA ALA A 26 -1.87 -14.23 -4.18
C ALA A 26 -1.38 -15.56 -4.74
N THR A 27 -0.07 -15.81 -4.65
CA THR A 27 0.55 -17.06 -5.10
C THR A 27 -0.01 -18.26 -4.34
N LYS A 28 -0.14 -18.15 -3.01
CA LYS A 28 -0.74 -19.20 -2.17
C LYS A 28 -2.22 -19.42 -2.44
N ALA A 29 -2.94 -18.36 -2.83
CA ALA A 29 -4.34 -18.43 -3.22
C ALA A 29 -4.54 -18.97 -4.65
N GLY A 30 -3.48 -19.29 -5.38
CA GLY A 30 -3.55 -19.78 -6.76
C GLY A 30 -3.98 -18.73 -7.78
N LEU A 31 -3.79 -17.44 -7.45
CA LEU A 31 -4.12 -16.33 -8.35
C LEU A 31 -2.99 -16.07 -9.34
N TYR A 32 -3.36 -15.59 -10.53
CA TYR A 32 -2.41 -14.98 -11.45
C TYR A 32 -1.97 -13.63 -10.90
N LEU A 33 -0.66 -13.39 -10.98
CA LEU A 33 -0.02 -12.16 -10.50
C LEU A 33 0.87 -11.58 -11.58
N LYS A 34 0.79 -10.28 -11.80
CA LYS A 34 1.76 -9.48 -12.55
C LYS A 34 2.18 -8.27 -11.71
N GLN A 35 3.46 -7.97 -11.75
CA GLN A 35 4.02 -6.79 -11.08
C GLN A 35 4.98 -6.07 -12.02
N ALA A 36 4.86 -4.74 -12.10
CA ALA A 36 5.83 -3.86 -12.72
C ALA A 36 6.18 -2.75 -11.75
N GLU A 37 7.46 -2.59 -11.51
CA GLU A 37 7.98 -1.60 -10.56
C GLU A 37 8.76 -0.52 -11.30
N VAL A 38 8.51 0.73 -10.94
CA VAL A 38 9.24 1.89 -11.42
C VAL A 38 9.76 2.66 -10.22
N HIS A 39 11.05 2.89 -10.20
CA HIS A 39 11.68 3.78 -9.23
C HIS A 39 12.69 4.69 -9.94
N GLY A 40 12.82 5.90 -9.44
CA GLY A 40 13.82 6.84 -9.95
C GLY A 40 15.24 6.34 -9.69
N MET A 41 16.23 6.96 -10.36
CA MET A 41 17.67 6.67 -10.14
C MET A 41 18.11 6.93 -8.69
N SER A 42 17.36 7.75 -7.94
CA SER A 42 17.54 7.97 -6.51
C SER A 42 16.83 6.86 -5.74
N GLN A 43 17.59 5.94 -5.14
CA GLN A 43 17.04 4.83 -4.35
C GLN A 43 16.44 5.29 -2.99
N ARG A 44 16.65 6.52 -2.58
CA ARG A 44 16.09 7.12 -1.37
C ARG A 44 15.57 8.51 -1.66
N GLY A 45 14.38 8.82 -1.13
CA GLY A 45 13.74 10.13 -1.28
C GLY A 45 13.09 10.39 -2.64
N GLY A 46 13.25 9.50 -3.62
CA GLY A 46 12.56 9.57 -4.91
C GLY A 46 11.22 8.87 -4.90
N ASP A 47 10.39 9.20 -5.88
CA ASP A 47 9.12 8.55 -6.20
C ASP A 47 9.32 7.06 -6.49
N VAL A 48 8.45 6.23 -5.92
CA VAL A 48 8.39 4.78 -6.16
C VAL A 48 6.95 4.40 -6.51
N GLN A 49 6.81 3.69 -7.62
CA GLN A 49 5.55 3.13 -8.08
C GLN A 49 5.67 1.63 -8.33
N SER A 50 4.67 0.87 -7.92
CA SER A 50 4.52 -0.53 -8.32
C SER A 50 3.08 -0.77 -8.81
N ASN A 51 2.95 -1.26 -10.05
CA ASN A 51 1.70 -1.79 -10.57
C ASN A 51 1.60 -3.24 -10.11
N LEU A 52 0.54 -3.59 -9.41
CA LEU A 52 0.29 -4.95 -8.92
C LEU A 52 -1.09 -5.40 -9.41
N ARG A 53 -1.13 -6.46 -10.20
CA ARG A 53 -2.33 -6.97 -10.82
C ARG A 53 -2.59 -8.40 -10.37
N LEU A 54 -3.75 -8.64 -9.79
CA LEU A 54 -4.21 -9.93 -9.30
C LEU A 54 -5.44 -10.38 -10.08
N SER A 55 -5.54 -11.67 -10.42
CA SER A 55 -6.69 -12.19 -11.16
C SER A 55 -6.88 -13.69 -10.96
N THR A 56 -8.12 -14.15 -11.06
CA THR A 56 -8.47 -15.57 -11.21
C THR A 56 -8.22 -16.10 -12.63
N GLU A 57 -7.97 -15.21 -13.58
CA GLU A 57 -7.71 -15.52 -14.99
C GLU A 57 -6.33 -15.00 -15.42
N PRO A 58 -5.72 -15.52 -16.50
CA PRO A 58 -4.42 -15.07 -16.98
C PRO A 58 -4.35 -13.56 -17.24
N ILE A 59 -3.25 -12.93 -16.83
CA ILE A 59 -2.97 -11.51 -17.02
C ILE A 59 -1.91 -11.35 -18.12
N TYR A 60 -2.23 -10.61 -19.20
CA TYR A 60 -1.36 -10.46 -20.35
C TYR A 60 -0.45 -9.20 -20.30
N SER A 61 -0.82 -8.19 -19.51
CA SER A 61 0.00 -6.97 -19.30
C SER A 61 0.27 -6.77 -17.83
N ASP A 62 1.46 -6.33 -17.48
CA ASP A 62 1.88 -5.98 -16.12
C ASP A 62 1.60 -4.52 -15.76
N LEU A 63 1.24 -3.67 -16.75
CA LEU A 63 0.88 -2.28 -16.54
C LEU A 63 -0.63 -2.09 -16.39
N ILE A 64 -1.00 -1.22 -15.46
CA ILE A 64 -2.38 -0.75 -15.25
C ILE A 64 -2.60 0.46 -16.16
N SER A 65 -3.69 0.45 -16.93
CA SER A 65 -4.06 1.59 -17.79
C SER A 65 -4.63 2.76 -16.97
N LEU A 66 -4.63 3.96 -17.55
CA LEU A 66 -5.33 5.10 -16.97
C LEU A 66 -6.80 4.75 -16.70
N GLY A 67 -7.30 5.14 -15.54
CA GLY A 67 -8.66 4.82 -15.09
C GLY A 67 -8.89 3.34 -14.76
N GLY A 68 -7.83 2.51 -14.67
CA GLY A 68 -7.93 1.06 -14.48
C GLY A 68 -7.64 0.56 -13.07
N ALA A 69 -7.08 1.39 -12.20
CA ALA A 69 -6.73 0.99 -10.83
C ALA A 69 -7.97 0.92 -9.93
N ASP A 70 -8.15 -0.19 -9.26
CA ASP A 70 -9.21 -0.37 -8.25
C ASP A 70 -8.83 0.25 -6.90
N VAL A 71 -7.52 0.25 -6.58
CA VAL A 71 -6.99 0.83 -5.35
C VAL A 71 -5.64 1.48 -5.60
N VAL A 72 -5.45 2.67 -5.03
CA VAL A 72 -4.13 3.30 -4.86
C VAL A 72 -3.77 3.20 -3.39
N ILE A 73 -2.69 2.49 -3.06
CA ILE A 73 -2.17 2.34 -1.70
C ILE A 73 -0.87 3.13 -1.61
N SER A 74 -0.86 4.20 -0.83
CA SER A 74 0.27 5.12 -0.74
C SER A 74 0.79 5.28 0.68
N MET A 75 2.10 5.14 0.82
CA MET A 75 2.79 5.46 2.09
C MET A 75 2.85 6.97 2.36
N GLU A 76 2.56 7.81 1.34
CA GLU A 76 2.76 9.25 1.39
C GLU A 76 1.58 9.96 0.68
N PRO A 77 0.93 10.95 1.33
CA PRO A 77 -0.31 11.54 0.83
C PRO A 77 -0.15 12.28 -0.51
N MET A 78 0.91 13.07 -0.71
CA MET A 78 1.14 13.77 -1.98
C MET A 78 1.41 12.78 -3.12
N GLU A 79 2.13 11.69 -2.85
CA GLU A 79 2.38 10.65 -3.85
C GLU A 79 1.09 9.93 -4.24
N SER A 80 0.10 9.81 -3.34
CA SER A 80 -1.20 9.24 -3.72
C SER A 80 -1.90 10.06 -4.79
N LEU A 81 -1.84 11.39 -4.71
CA LEU A 81 -2.47 12.29 -5.67
C LEU A 81 -1.83 12.24 -7.06
N ARG A 82 -0.54 11.89 -7.15
CA ARG A 82 0.18 11.70 -8.42
C ARG A 82 -0.47 10.63 -9.30
N TYR A 83 -1.09 9.61 -8.68
CA TYR A 83 -1.67 8.47 -9.38
C TYR A 83 -3.18 8.55 -9.58
N MET A 84 -3.82 9.70 -9.31
CA MET A 84 -5.25 9.92 -9.57
C MET A 84 -5.67 9.63 -11.01
N PRO A 85 -4.88 9.95 -12.05
CA PRO A 85 -5.23 9.59 -13.42
C PRO A 85 -5.41 8.09 -13.66
N TYR A 86 -4.80 7.24 -12.83
CA TYR A 86 -4.93 5.78 -12.93
C TYR A 86 -6.13 5.24 -12.16
N LEU A 87 -6.66 5.99 -11.17
CA LEU A 87 -7.76 5.52 -10.33
C LEU A 87 -9.05 5.38 -11.16
N SER A 88 -9.72 4.26 -11.02
CA SER A 88 -11.01 4.04 -11.65
C SER A 88 -12.10 4.86 -10.97
N LYS A 89 -13.24 5.05 -11.63
CA LYS A 89 -14.38 5.82 -11.08
C LYS A 89 -14.93 5.25 -9.76
N LYS A 90 -14.66 3.98 -9.48
CA LYS A 90 -15.07 3.28 -8.24
C LYS A 90 -13.88 2.95 -7.34
N GLY A 91 -12.70 3.39 -7.73
CA GLY A 91 -11.48 3.11 -7.02
C GLY A 91 -11.38 3.88 -5.71
N THR A 92 -10.56 3.35 -4.80
CA THR A 92 -10.31 3.94 -3.48
C THR A 92 -8.85 4.29 -3.31
N VAL A 93 -8.59 5.43 -2.69
CA VAL A 93 -7.26 5.81 -2.20
C VAL A 93 -7.12 5.39 -0.75
N VAL A 94 -6.04 4.67 -0.43
CA VAL A 94 -5.67 4.31 0.94
C VAL A 94 -4.29 4.89 1.20
N THR A 95 -4.17 5.85 2.14
CA THR A 95 -2.93 6.60 2.31
C THR A 95 -2.63 6.99 3.76
N SER A 96 -1.37 7.37 4.01
CA SER A 96 -1.03 8.09 5.23
C SER A 96 -1.73 9.46 5.27
N SER A 97 -2.15 9.89 6.44
CA SER A 97 -2.60 11.28 6.66
C SER A 97 -1.42 12.22 6.91
N LYS A 98 -0.25 11.69 7.27
CA LYS A 98 0.95 12.49 7.56
C LYS A 98 1.87 12.59 6.36
N PRO A 99 2.28 13.82 5.98
CA PRO A 99 3.24 14.03 4.91
C PRO A 99 4.65 13.56 5.31
N PHE A 100 5.39 13.09 4.30
CA PHE A 100 6.83 12.87 4.40
C PHE A 100 7.55 13.98 3.60
N VAL A 101 7.84 15.09 4.26
CA VAL A 101 8.44 16.28 3.64
C VAL A 101 9.88 15.99 3.22
N ASN A 102 10.08 15.60 1.96
CA ASN A 102 11.35 15.22 1.35
C ASN A 102 11.89 16.24 0.33
N ILE A 103 11.11 17.29 0.03
CA ILE A 103 11.44 18.34 -0.93
C ILE A 103 11.20 19.74 -0.35
N PRO A 104 11.99 20.76 -0.75
CA PRO A 104 11.86 22.11 -0.19
C PRO A 104 10.52 22.79 -0.50
N ASN A 105 9.90 22.45 -1.63
CA ASN A 105 8.65 23.01 -2.12
C ASN A 105 7.46 22.05 -1.90
N TYR A 106 7.47 21.33 -0.78
CA TYR A 106 6.34 20.47 -0.42
C TYR A 106 5.07 21.32 -0.27
N PRO A 107 3.91 20.84 -0.73
CA PRO A 107 2.63 21.55 -0.59
C PRO A 107 2.29 21.87 0.86
N ASP A 108 1.47 22.91 1.06
CA ASP A 108 0.85 23.20 2.35
C ASP A 108 0.02 22.01 2.83
N GLU A 109 0.15 21.66 4.13
CA GLU A 109 -0.50 20.47 4.69
C GLU A 109 -2.02 20.57 4.64
N ASP A 110 -2.59 21.74 4.95
CA ASP A 110 -4.05 21.93 4.94
C ASP A 110 -4.60 21.83 3.52
N ALA A 111 -3.90 22.40 2.53
CA ALA A 111 -4.27 22.29 1.12
C ALA A 111 -4.21 20.83 0.63
N LEU A 112 -3.19 20.09 1.03
CA LEU A 112 -3.04 18.67 0.70
C LEU A 112 -4.17 17.82 1.32
N GLN A 113 -4.51 18.07 2.58
CA GLN A 113 -5.61 17.37 3.26
C GLN A 113 -6.97 17.69 2.61
N ALA A 114 -7.19 18.96 2.25
CA ALA A 114 -8.43 19.37 1.56
C ALA A 114 -8.58 18.68 0.20
N GLU A 115 -7.48 18.54 -0.56
CA GLU A 115 -7.49 17.81 -1.84
C GLU A 115 -7.83 16.33 -1.64
N LEU A 116 -7.21 15.67 -0.65
CA LEU A 116 -7.55 14.28 -0.32
C LEU A 116 -9.01 14.12 0.11
N ASP A 117 -9.53 15.03 0.93
CA ASP A 117 -10.91 14.99 1.40
C ASP A 117 -11.94 15.25 0.28
N SER A 118 -11.51 15.86 -0.83
CA SER A 118 -12.34 16.05 -2.02
C SER A 118 -12.55 14.76 -2.84
N LEU A 119 -11.72 13.72 -2.61
CA LEU A 119 -11.80 12.47 -3.36
C LEU A 119 -13.07 11.70 -3.03
N PRO A 120 -13.70 11.03 -4.02
CA PRO A 120 -14.95 10.30 -3.82
C PRO A 120 -14.82 9.13 -2.81
N SER A 121 -13.65 8.53 -2.72
CA SER A 121 -13.36 7.41 -1.81
C SER A 121 -11.92 7.48 -1.35
N VAL A 122 -11.72 7.83 -0.10
CA VAL A 122 -10.40 7.91 0.53
C VAL A 122 -10.46 7.34 1.95
N ALA A 123 -9.47 6.49 2.28
CA ALA A 123 -9.17 6.07 3.63
C ALA A 123 -7.79 6.61 4.00
N LYS A 124 -7.69 7.41 5.07
CA LYS A 124 -6.43 8.01 5.51
C LYS A 124 -6.25 7.88 7.02
N LEU A 125 -5.02 7.64 7.45
CA LEU A 125 -4.66 7.40 8.85
C LEU A 125 -3.22 7.85 9.10
N ASP A 126 -2.94 8.36 10.30
CA ASP A 126 -1.56 8.55 10.77
C ASP A 126 -0.94 7.18 11.07
N ILE A 127 -0.42 6.54 10.01
CA ILE A 127 0.12 5.18 10.07
C ILE A 127 1.38 5.09 10.92
N ASP A 128 2.16 6.16 11.01
CA ASP A 128 3.39 6.19 11.82
C ASP A 128 3.06 6.20 13.31
N THR A 129 2.11 7.01 13.74
CA THR A 129 1.65 7.04 15.14
C THR A 129 1.03 5.69 15.50
N VAL A 130 0.18 5.11 14.66
CA VAL A 130 -0.42 3.80 14.91
C VAL A 130 0.64 2.70 15.03
N ALA A 131 1.62 2.68 14.13
CA ALA A 131 2.72 1.72 14.18
C ALA A 131 3.55 1.85 15.48
N LYS A 132 3.84 3.09 15.89
CA LYS A 132 4.56 3.38 17.15
C LYS A 132 3.77 2.89 18.37
N ASP A 133 2.47 3.18 18.43
CA ASP A 133 1.59 2.76 19.53
C ASP A 133 1.42 1.24 19.58
N ALA A 134 1.47 0.56 18.42
CA ALA A 134 1.52 -0.89 18.32
C ALA A 134 2.85 -1.51 18.80
N GLY A 135 3.86 -0.68 19.13
CA GLY A 135 5.19 -1.13 19.54
C GLY A 135 6.12 -1.48 18.37
N ASN A 136 5.77 -1.13 17.15
CA ASN A 136 6.59 -1.33 15.95
C ASN A 136 6.75 -0.02 15.15
N PRO A 137 7.63 0.91 15.57
CA PRO A 137 7.82 2.19 14.87
C PRO A 137 8.24 2.07 13.39
N ARG A 138 8.69 0.88 12.97
CA ARG A 138 9.07 0.57 11.58
C ARG A 138 7.95 -0.15 10.82
N GLY A 139 6.81 -0.36 11.44
CA GLY A 139 5.68 -1.13 10.90
C GLY A 139 4.60 -0.30 10.21
N ALA A 140 4.85 0.98 9.89
CA ALA A 140 3.87 1.85 9.24
C ALA A 140 3.32 1.27 7.93
N ASN A 141 4.18 0.61 7.14
CA ASN A 141 3.77 -0.10 5.93
C ASN A 141 2.84 -1.30 6.21
N MET A 142 2.97 -1.96 7.37
CA MET A 142 2.06 -3.02 7.78
C MET A 142 0.72 -2.46 8.26
N VAL A 143 0.72 -1.33 8.97
CA VAL A 143 -0.51 -0.60 9.30
C VAL A 143 -1.26 -0.21 8.02
N LEU A 144 -0.55 0.36 7.04
CA LEU A 144 -1.14 0.73 5.75
C LEU A 144 -1.72 -0.48 5.01
N LEU A 145 -1.01 -1.60 4.97
CA LEU A 145 -1.50 -2.84 4.36
C LEU A 145 -2.76 -3.34 5.08
N GLY A 146 -2.80 -3.28 6.40
CA GLY A 146 -3.97 -3.65 7.19
C GLY A 146 -5.19 -2.78 6.86
N MET A 147 -4.97 -1.46 6.80
CA MET A 147 -6.01 -0.50 6.39
C MET A 147 -6.49 -0.73 4.97
N ALA A 148 -5.61 -1.18 4.07
CA ALA A 148 -5.95 -1.47 2.67
C ALA A 148 -6.65 -2.83 2.47
N ALA A 149 -6.56 -3.75 3.42
CA ALA A 149 -7.04 -5.12 3.27
C ALA A 149 -8.52 -5.22 2.83
N PRO A 150 -9.48 -4.44 3.36
CA PRO A 150 -10.88 -4.47 2.93
C PRO A 150 -11.08 -4.10 1.46
N TYR A 151 -10.18 -3.29 0.90
CA TYR A 151 -10.27 -2.80 -0.48
C TYR A 151 -9.58 -3.73 -1.50
N ILE A 152 -8.76 -4.68 -1.02
CA ILE A 152 -8.10 -5.67 -1.90
C ILE A 152 -9.11 -6.73 -2.37
N GLU A 153 -10.11 -7.10 -1.57
CA GLU A 153 -11.27 -7.96 -1.85
C GLU A 153 -10.97 -9.36 -2.43
N ILE A 154 -10.00 -9.50 -3.34
CA ILE A 154 -9.60 -10.79 -3.95
C ILE A 154 -8.77 -11.66 -3.00
N LEU A 155 -8.27 -11.07 -1.91
CA LEU A 155 -7.53 -11.73 -0.83
C LEU A 155 -8.22 -11.44 0.50
N THR A 156 -8.25 -12.41 1.39
CA THR A 156 -8.79 -12.20 2.75
C THR A 156 -7.73 -11.62 3.68
N VAL A 157 -8.17 -11.04 4.79
CA VAL A 157 -7.30 -10.55 5.88
C VAL A 157 -6.41 -11.69 6.39
N GLU A 158 -6.94 -12.89 6.55
CA GLU A 158 -6.21 -14.06 7.03
C GLU A 158 -5.12 -14.50 6.06
N GLN A 159 -5.38 -14.42 4.74
CA GLN A 159 -4.38 -14.72 3.72
C GLN A 159 -3.22 -13.71 3.74
N LEU A 160 -3.52 -12.43 3.87
CA LEU A 160 -2.49 -11.38 4.00
C LEU A 160 -1.70 -11.56 5.31
N ARG A 161 -2.38 -11.84 6.41
CA ARG A 161 -1.78 -12.09 7.72
C ARG A 161 -0.83 -13.30 7.69
N ALA A 162 -1.25 -14.40 7.05
CA ALA A 162 -0.41 -15.58 6.86
C ALA A 162 0.82 -15.29 5.98
N ALA A 163 0.67 -14.48 4.94
CA ALA A 163 1.77 -14.07 4.08
C ALA A 163 2.80 -13.20 4.82
N ILE A 164 2.36 -12.31 5.72
CA ILE A 164 3.27 -11.54 6.60
C ILE A 164 4.17 -12.49 7.40
N ALA A 165 3.59 -13.50 8.02
CA ALA A 165 4.33 -14.48 8.81
C ALA A 165 5.40 -15.20 7.98
N VAL A 166 5.08 -15.57 6.73
CA VAL A 166 6.02 -16.24 5.81
C VAL A 166 7.14 -15.29 5.38
N VAL A 167 6.81 -14.09 4.93
CA VAL A 167 7.77 -13.11 4.41
C VAL A 167 8.79 -12.71 5.49
N PHE A 168 8.34 -12.57 6.73
CA PHE A 168 9.21 -12.17 7.83
C PHE A 168 9.80 -13.34 8.64
N ALA A 169 9.46 -14.61 8.35
CA ALA A 169 9.91 -15.78 9.10
C ALA A 169 11.43 -15.82 9.34
N ARG A 170 12.24 -15.49 8.32
CA ARG A 170 13.70 -15.46 8.40
C ARG A 170 14.28 -14.38 9.33
N LYS A 171 13.48 -13.39 9.72
CA LYS A 171 13.92 -12.29 10.61
C LYS A 171 13.65 -12.57 12.09
N GLY A 172 13.06 -13.73 12.40
CA GLY A 172 12.77 -14.19 13.76
C GLY A 172 11.33 -13.87 14.21
N GLU A 173 10.87 -14.64 15.19
CA GLU A 173 9.50 -14.64 15.69
C GLU A 173 9.04 -13.26 16.21
N ALA A 174 9.89 -12.57 16.96
CA ALA A 174 9.59 -11.23 17.49
C ALA A 174 9.32 -10.21 16.37
N VAL A 175 10.01 -10.32 15.21
CA VAL A 175 9.79 -9.46 14.05
C VAL A 175 8.46 -9.81 13.39
N VAL A 176 8.13 -11.10 13.29
CA VAL A 176 6.83 -11.55 12.75
C VAL A 176 5.70 -11.00 13.60
N GLU A 177 5.74 -11.20 14.92
CA GLU A 177 4.71 -10.72 15.85
C GLU A 177 4.52 -9.20 15.79
N ALA A 178 5.62 -8.43 15.78
CA ALA A 178 5.55 -6.98 15.69
C ALA A 178 4.88 -6.49 14.40
N ASN A 179 5.16 -7.16 13.26
CA ASN A 179 4.54 -6.82 11.98
C ASN A 179 3.06 -7.26 11.92
N LEU A 180 2.73 -8.42 12.45
CA LEU A 180 1.34 -8.88 12.56
C LEU A 180 0.51 -7.93 13.43
N LYS A 181 1.04 -7.49 14.57
CA LYS A 181 0.36 -6.54 15.45
C LYS A 181 0.11 -5.20 14.76
N ALA A 182 1.10 -4.67 14.03
CA ALA A 182 0.94 -3.44 13.26
C ALA A 182 -0.12 -3.59 12.16
N PHE A 183 -0.13 -4.73 11.45
CA PHE A 183 -1.15 -5.05 10.44
C PHE A 183 -2.55 -5.13 11.06
N ASP A 184 -2.71 -5.85 12.16
CA ASP A 184 -3.99 -6.03 12.87
C ASP A 184 -4.55 -4.68 13.35
N GLU A 185 -3.68 -3.74 13.80
CA GLU A 185 -4.08 -2.37 14.13
C GLU A 185 -4.57 -1.60 12.90
N GLY A 186 -3.94 -1.79 11.75
CA GLY A 186 -4.41 -1.22 10.48
C GLY A 186 -5.79 -1.74 10.10
N VAL A 187 -6.01 -3.05 10.18
CA VAL A 187 -7.33 -3.68 9.92
C VAL A 187 -8.41 -3.13 10.87
N ARG A 188 -8.09 -2.95 12.15
CA ARG A 188 -9.05 -2.45 13.15
C ARG A 188 -9.46 -1.00 12.93
N LYS A 189 -8.64 -0.21 12.26
CA LYS A 189 -8.85 1.23 12.01
C LYS A 189 -9.30 1.55 10.57
N ALA A 190 -9.51 0.51 9.74
CA ALA A 190 -9.97 0.60 8.35
C ALA A 190 -11.41 1.13 8.23
#